data_24c7d9213cc2b1ddb7bd330133ba736c
#
_entry.id   24c7d9213cc2b1ddb7bd330133ba736c
#
_cell.length_a   1.000
_cell.length_b   1.000
_cell.length_c   1.000
_cell.angle_alpha   90.00
_cell.angle_beta   90.00
_cell.angle_gamma   90.00
#
_symmetry.space_group_name_H-M   'P 1'
#
loop_
_entity.id
_entity.type
_entity.pdbx_description
1 polymer ?
#
loop_
_entity_poly.entity_id
_entity_poly.type
_entity_poly.pdbx_seq_one_letter_code
_entity_poly.pdbx_strand_id
1 'polypeptide(L)'
;MKKRVMAVAALATAVAVQSAGAKTLEDVLKEKGVITEADYNEVTKSKPVDYTLGKGFTFTTPDEKFQLNFGGRMQFRYTFTDFQLTTPQTPNDFSQWDVKRIRLIAQGYAYTKDLTYKLEFDPRAYATNTAKGLIETYINYRFIDEVQIKVGQMKTPFSRGELTSDGALQFVDRSIVVDAFKPTYDIGAMLNGRIANGLAYYYAGVYGGAGQTTTRNSNDNLFVARVMVNPLGDLPYSEADLDTTAKPLVSIGANYFYNVVNKTAAALDVTIPNYAAAASATSPGSGGWLGRGFNKGGFAATNDKLEVNSYGGDLAFKWMGFSFQGEYLLGQAESKTNGHLLRAQGFYTQAGYTIIPKKLEVAMRYSYLDPDRDVKNNLVTETAGAISYYFSKHNLKLQGDISDIHDQAAGAFKDDMLYRVQAQIIF
;
A
#
# COMPACT_ATOMS: atom_id res chain seq x y z
N MET A 1 -21.79 25.48 -20.74
CA MET A 1 -20.67 24.76 -20.19
C MET A 1 -20.53 23.30 -20.73
N LYS A 2 -20.43 23.09 -22.06
CA LYS A 2 -20.42 21.73 -22.68
C LYS A 2 -19.32 21.54 -23.74
N LYS A 3 -18.15 22.20 -23.64
CA LYS A 3 -17.11 22.11 -24.70
C LYS A 3 -15.65 21.97 -24.24
N ARG A 4 -15.34 21.57 -22.99
CA ARG A 4 -13.94 21.45 -22.53
C ARG A 4 -13.52 20.05 -22.05
N VAL A 5 -14.32 19.02 -22.23
CA VAL A 5 -14.01 17.64 -21.77
C VAL A 5 -13.43 16.75 -22.88
N MET A 6 -13.18 17.26 -24.07
CA MET A 6 -12.79 16.45 -25.22
C MET A 6 -11.36 16.70 -25.73
N ALA A 7 -10.35 16.70 -24.86
CA ALA A 7 -8.94 16.89 -25.32
C ALA A 7 -7.89 16.01 -24.63
N VAL A 8 -8.24 14.91 -23.98
CA VAL A 8 -7.24 14.02 -23.33
C VAL A 8 -7.19 12.61 -23.96
N ALA A 9 -7.90 12.35 -25.04
CA ALA A 9 -8.00 11.00 -25.62
C ALA A 9 -7.00 10.71 -26.76
N ALA A 10 -5.93 11.46 -26.94
CA ALA A 10 -5.03 11.26 -28.07
C ALA A 10 -3.54 11.36 -27.68
N LEU A 11 -3.04 10.43 -26.87
CA LEU A 11 -1.59 10.13 -26.81
C LEU A 11 -1.35 8.68 -26.36
N ALA A 12 -1.85 7.72 -27.10
CA ALA A 12 -1.50 6.32 -26.95
C ALA A 12 -0.98 5.78 -28.30
N THR A 13 0.12 6.31 -28.78
CA THR A 13 0.87 5.66 -29.87
C THR A 13 1.80 4.64 -29.24
N ALA A 14 1.47 3.38 -29.44
CA ALA A 14 2.20 2.23 -28.98
C ALA A 14 3.63 2.23 -29.55
N VAL A 15 4.63 2.35 -28.70
CA VAL A 15 5.99 1.94 -29.03
C VAL A 15 6.07 0.44 -28.70
N ALA A 16 5.78 -0.40 -29.70
CA ALA A 16 6.14 -1.80 -29.68
C ALA A 16 7.66 -1.89 -29.96
N VAL A 17 8.46 -1.82 -28.91
CA VAL A 17 9.87 -2.20 -29.01
C VAL A 17 9.92 -3.73 -29.05
N GLN A 18 10.00 -4.30 -30.23
CA GLN A 18 10.50 -5.65 -30.41
C GLN A 18 11.97 -5.64 -30.02
N SER A 19 12.30 -6.20 -28.87
CA SER A 19 13.68 -6.52 -28.52
C SER A 19 14.14 -7.68 -29.43
N ALA A 20 14.71 -7.34 -30.58
CA ALA A 20 15.60 -8.27 -31.27
C ALA A 20 16.76 -8.49 -30.29
N GLY A 21 16.82 -9.67 -29.65
CA GLY A 21 17.89 -10.02 -28.73
C GLY A 21 19.23 -9.90 -29.44
N ALA A 22 20.06 -8.93 -29.07
CA ALA A 22 21.44 -8.86 -29.51
C ALA A 22 22.11 -10.16 -29.05
N LYS A 23 22.81 -10.85 -30.00
CA LYS A 23 23.60 -12.03 -29.68
C LYS A 23 24.65 -11.63 -28.62
N THR A 24 24.77 -12.40 -27.59
CA THR A 24 25.82 -12.19 -26.58
C THR A 24 27.17 -12.59 -27.13
N LEU A 25 28.26 -12.18 -26.49
CA LEU A 25 29.60 -12.58 -26.90
C LEU A 25 29.74 -14.10 -26.89
N GLU A 26 29.15 -14.74 -25.92
CA GLU A 26 29.11 -16.20 -25.73
C GLU A 26 28.36 -16.89 -26.88
N ASP A 27 27.23 -16.32 -27.33
CA ASP A 27 26.51 -16.82 -28.51
C ASP A 27 27.38 -16.77 -29.77
N VAL A 28 28.09 -15.69 -29.95
CA VAL A 28 28.99 -15.51 -31.11
C VAL A 28 30.20 -16.46 -31.05
N LEU A 29 30.77 -16.65 -29.85
CA LEU A 29 31.91 -17.59 -29.67
C LEU A 29 31.48 -19.04 -29.87
N LYS A 30 30.27 -19.42 -29.40
CA LYS A 30 29.70 -20.76 -29.67
C LYS A 30 29.43 -20.96 -31.17
N GLU A 31 28.80 -19.98 -31.81
CA GLU A 31 28.53 -20.05 -33.27
C GLU A 31 29.78 -20.13 -34.13
N LYS A 32 30.90 -19.53 -33.66
CA LYS A 32 32.21 -19.61 -34.30
C LYS A 32 33.01 -20.87 -33.92
N GLY A 33 32.44 -21.72 -33.06
CA GLY A 33 33.12 -22.94 -32.63
C GLY A 33 34.35 -22.71 -31.74
N VAL A 34 34.50 -21.53 -31.14
CA VAL A 34 35.60 -21.17 -30.24
C VAL A 34 35.42 -21.78 -28.85
N ILE A 35 34.17 -21.95 -28.42
CA ILE A 35 33.83 -22.62 -27.17
C ILE A 35 32.90 -23.80 -27.45
N THR A 36 33.01 -24.84 -26.63
CA THR A 36 32.15 -26.02 -26.72
C THR A 36 30.76 -25.72 -26.14
N GLU A 37 29.78 -26.62 -26.38
CA GLU A 37 28.47 -26.52 -25.77
C GLU A 37 28.53 -26.64 -24.24
N ALA A 38 29.48 -27.43 -23.72
CA ALA A 38 29.73 -27.54 -22.29
C ALA A 38 30.26 -26.23 -21.70
N ASP A 39 31.24 -25.61 -22.34
CA ASP A 39 31.82 -24.33 -21.96
C ASP A 39 30.74 -23.22 -22.02
N TYR A 40 29.94 -23.20 -23.11
CA TYR A 40 28.83 -22.26 -23.24
C TYR A 40 27.81 -22.40 -22.11
N ASN A 41 27.41 -23.63 -21.78
CA ASN A 41 26.47 -23.90 -20.70
C ASN A 41 27.06 -23.54 -19.32
N GLU A 42 28.38 -23.71 -19.13
CA GLU A 42 29.06 -23.33 -17.89
C GLU A 42 29.10 -21.80 -17.72
N VAL A 43 29.50 -21.07 -18.76
CA VAL A 43 29.61 -19.60 -18.74
C VAL A 43 28.24 -18.91 -18.72
N THR A 44 27.24 -19.48 -19.37
CA THR A 44 25.87 -18.91 -19.39
C THR A 44 25.00 -19.35 -18.22
N LYS A 45 25.46 -20.30 -17.41
CA LYS A 45 24.72 -20.86 -16.26
C LYS A 45 24.45 -19.80 -15.18
N SER A 46 25.31 -18.81 -15.06
CA SER A 46 25.09 -17.65 -14.19
C SER A 46 25.33 -16.37 -14.98
N LYS A 47 24.29 -15.78 -15.54
CA LYS A 47 24.40 -14.42 -16.07
C LYS A 47 24.64 -13.48 -14.88
N PRO A 48 25.78 -12.77 -14.82
CA PRO A 48 26.07 -11.85 -13.73
C PRO A 48 25.06 -10.68 -13.67
N VAL A 49 24.40 -10.42 -14.81
CA VAL A 49 23.34 -9.41 -14.92
C VAL A 49 22.17 -10.01 -15.69
N ASP A 50 20.99 -9.94 -15.12
CA ASP A 50 19.73 -10.32 -15.74
C ASP A 50 18.70 -9.20 -15.59
N TYR A 51 17.68 -9.18 -16.45
CA TYR A 51 16.57 -8.24 -16.36
C TYR A 51 15.25 -8.99 -16.41
N THR A 52 14.39 -8.71 -15.45
CA THR A 52 13.02 -9.24 -15.44
C THR A 52 12.03 -8.08 -15.36
N LEU A 53 11.13 -8.01 -16.35
CA LEU A 53 10.08 -6.98 -16.39
C LEU A 53 9.29 -6.93 -15.10
N GLY A 54 9.24 -5.75 -14.48
CA GLY A 54 8.56 -5.49 -13.21
C GLY A 54 9.33 -5.92 -11.96
N LYS A 55 10.53 -6.49 -12.13
CA LYS A 55 11.47 -6.76 -11.04
C LYS A 55 12.76 -5.94 -11.17
N GLY A 56 13.11 -5.49 -12.39
CA GLY A 56 14.30 -4.71 -12.65
C GLY A 56 15.53 -5.53 -12.98
N PHE A 57 16.69 -4.94 -12.76
CA PHE A 57 17.99 -5.53 -13.03
C PHE A 57 18.46 -6.36 -11.83
N THR A 58 18.87 -7.58 -12.08
CA THR A 58 19.40 -8.49 -11.06
C THR A 58 20.88 -8.69 -11.31
N PHE A 59 21.69 -8.37 -10.33
CA PHE A 59 23.15 -8.62 -10.30
C PHE A 59 23.43 -9.74 -9.30
N THR A 60 24.08 -10.81 -9.75
CA THR A 60 24.43 -11.94 -8.87
C THR A 60 25.93 -12.18 -8.96
N THR A 61 26.62 -12.33 -7.82
CA THR A 61 28.04 -12.64 -7.80
C THR A 61 28.29 -14.08 -8.28
N PRO A 62 29.45 -14.38 -8.88
CA PRO A 62 29.73 -15.73 -9.40
C PRO A 62 29.65 -16.84 -8.35
N ASP A 63 29.93 -16.55 -7.09
CA ASP A 63 29.81 -17.47 -5.96
C ASP A 63 28.39 -17.57 -5.37
N GLU A 64 27.41 -16.88 -6.00
CA GLU A 64 26.01 -16.80 -5.58
C GLU A 64 25.79 -16.38 -4.11
N LYS A 65 26.77 -15.72 -3.46
CA LYS A 65 26.62 -15.25 -2.09
C LYS A 65 25.93 -13.90 -1.97
N PHE A 66 25.95 -13.10 -3.03
CA PHE A 66 25.31 -11.78 -3.05
C PHE A 66 24.45 -11.63 -4.27
N GLN A 67 23.25 -11.12 -4.08
CA GLN A 67 22.37 -10.70 -5.15
C GLN A 67 21.80 -9.31 -4.85
N LEU A 68 21.85 -8.44 -5.84
CA LEU A 68 21.18 -7.16 -5.86
C LEU A 68 20.16 -7.15 -6.99
N ASN A 69 18.91 -6.97 -6.66
CA ASN A 69 17.86 -6.63 -7.60
C ASN A 69 17.57 -5.13 -7.47
N PHE A 70 17.75 -4.39 -8.57
CA PHE A 70 17.52 -2.96 -8.64
C PHE A 70 16.40 -2.66 -9.63
N GLY A 71 15.34 -2.03 -9.13
CA GLY A 71 14.17 -1.66 -9.90
C GLY A 71 13.51 -0.41 -9.37
N GLY A 72 12.35 -0.09 -9.93
CA GLY A 72 11.65 1.09 -9.50
C GLY A 72 10.19 1.14 -9.96
N ARG A 73 9.48 2.15 -9.45
CA ARG A 73 8.10 2.45 -9.82
C ARG A 73 7.90 3.94 -9.93
N MET A 74 7.20 4.36 -10.99
CA MET A 74 6.74 5.72 -11.17
C MET A 74 5.23 5.73 -11.38
N GLN A 75 4.55 6.69 -10.73
CA GLN A 75 3.11 6.93 -10.88
C GLN A 75 2.88 8.41 -11.13
N PHE A 76 2.29 8.72 -12.28
CA PHE A 76 1.90 10.06 -12.69
C PHE A 76 0.39 10.15 -12.64
N ARG A 77 -0.14 11.20 -12.01
CA ARG A 77 -1.55 11.33 -11.74
C ARG A 77 -2.08 12.71 -12.14
N TYR A 78 -3.27 12.70 -12.71
CA TYR A 78 -4.16 13.85 -12.77
C TYR A 78 -5.32 13.63 -11.81
N THR A 79 -5.65 14.63 -11.01
CA THR A 79 -6.81 14.63 -10.11
C THR A 79 -7.62 15.88 -10.38
N PHE A 80 -8.92 15.71 -10.57
CA PHE A 80 -9.88 16.79 -10.51
C PHE A 80 -10.80 16.54 -9.32
N THR A 81 -10.95 17.56 -8.46
CA THR A 81 -11.82 17.52 -7.28
C THR A 81 -12.90 18.56 -7.45
N ASP A 82 -14.14 18.12 -7.44
CA ASP A 82 -15.33 18.94 -7.39
C ASP A 82 -15.81 18.97 -5.93
N PHE A 83 -15.63 20.13 -5.28
CA PHE A 83 -16.05 20.33 -3.90
C PHE A 83 -17.46 20.89 -3.87
N GLN A 84 -18.41 20.10 -3.42
CA GLN A 84 -19.80 20.53 -3.17
C GLN A 84 -19.84 21.38 -1.88
N LEU A 85 -19.45 22.65 -1.97
CA LEU A 85 -19.51 23.56 -0.83
C LEU A 85 -20.90 24.17 -0.68
N THR A 86 -21.39 24.17 0.54
CA THR A 86 -22.66 24.76 0.91
C THR A 86 -22.61 26.29 1.12
N THR A 87 -21.41 26.90 1.02
CA THR A 87 -21.24 28.37 1.16
C THR A 87 -20.60 29.00 -0.06
N PRO A 88 -21.10 30.14 -0.55
CA PRO A 88 -20.71 30.77 -1.83
C PRO A 88 -19.30 31.39 -1.86
N GLN A 89 -18.44 31.21 -0.88
CA GLN A 89 -17.26 32.07 -0.67
C GLN A 89 -15.90 31.45 -0.96
N THR A 90 -15.80 30.20 -1.42
CA THR A 90 -14.52 29.59 -1.79
C THR A 90 -14.59 28.98 -3.18
N PRO A 91 -13.58 29.17 -4.03
CA PRO A 91 -13.49 28.50 -5.32
C PRO A 91 -13.42 27.00 -5.10
N ASN A 92 -14.23 26.28 -5.79
CA ASN A 92 -14.74 25.01 -5.36
C ASN A 92 -13.99 23.88 -6.01
N ASP A 93 -13.57 24.03 -7.26
CA ASP A 93 -12.99 22.96 -8.03
C ASP A 93 -11.51 23.21 -8.23
N PHE A 94 -10.71 22.18 -8.07
CA PHE A 94 -9.33 22.29 -8.47
C PHE A 94 -8.87 21.06 -9.25
N SER A 95 -7.89 21.29 -10.12
CA SER A 95 -7.22 20.23 -10.84
C SER A 95 -5.72 20.24 -10.51
N GLN A 96 -5.15 19.05 -10.41
CA GLN A 96 -3.75 18.89 -10.07
C GLN A 96 -3.12 17.80 -10.92
N TRP A 97 -1.92 18.10 -11.46
CA TRP A 97 -0.98 17.09 -11.96
C TRP A 97 0.05 16.79 -10.88
N ASP A 98 0.26 15.53 -10.60
CA ASP A 98 1.18 15.10 -9.55
C ASP A 98 2.03 13.90 -10.01
N VAL A 99 3.31 13.93 -9.66
CA VAL A 99 4.16 12.74 -9.64
C VAL A 99 3.88 12.05 -8.30
N LYS A 100 2.87 11.20 -8.27
CA LYS A 100 2.32 10.66 -7.01
C LYS A 100 3.33 9.84 -6.24
N ARG A 101 4.11 9.00 -6.94
CA ARG A 101 5.16 8.17 -6.34
C ARG A 101 6.31 7.98 -7.32
N ILE A 102 7.52 8.13 -6.81
CA ILE A 102 8.75 7.62 -7.42
C ILE A 102 9.36 6.69 -6.38
N ARG A 103 9.58 5.43 -6.73
CA ARG A 103 10.21 4.46 -5.83
C ARG A 103 11.43 3.89 -6.51
N LEU A 104 12.58 3.95 -5.84
CA LEU A 104 13.78 3.23 -6.19
C LEU A 104 13.93 2.09 -5.19
N ILE A 105 14.12 0.88 -5.66
CA ILE A 105 14.11 -0.33 -4.86
C ILE A 105 15.40 -1.10 -5.12
N ALA A 106 16.17 -1.32 -4.06
CA ALA A 106 17.33 -2.20 -4.04
C ALA A 106 17.04 -3.32 -3.03
N GLN A 107 17.00 -4.57 -3.48
CA GLN A 107 16.70 -5.70 -2.62
C GLN A 107 17.46 -6.95 -3.08
N GLY A 108 17.61 -7.92 -2.20
CA GLY A 108 18.31 -9.15 -2.55
C GLY A 108 18.67 -9.97 -1.33
N TYR A 109 19.75 -10.74 -1.47
CA TYR A 109 20.32 -11.48 -0.35
C TYR A 109 21.83 -11.24 -0.22
N ALA A 110 22.38 -11.48 0.97
CA ALA A 110 23.80 -11.30 1.26
C ALA A 110 24.31 -12.48 2.10
N TYR A 111 25.52 -12.96 1.81
CA TYR A 111 26.21 -14.10 2.44
C TYR A 111 25.49 -15.46 2.25
N THR A 112 24.19 -15.51 2.45
CA THR A 112 23.33 -16.69 2.23
C THR A 112 21.99 -16.25 1.61
N LYS A 113 21.30 -17.17 0.94
CA LYS A 113 19.96 -16.91 0.38
C LYS A 113 18.89 -16.72 1.47
N ASP A 114 19.23 -16.97 2.71
CA ASP A 114 18.34 -16.82 3.88
C ASP A 114 18.43 -15.43 4.51
N LEU A 115 19.55 -14.71 4.31
CA LEU A 115 19.70 -13.33 4.77
C LEU A 115 19.31 -12.38 3.63
N THR A 116 18.08 -11.89 3.63
CA THR A 116 17.56 -10.97 2.63
C THR A 116 17.53 -9.53 3.17
N TYR A 117 17.64 -8.57 2.26
CA TYR A 117 17.57 -7.15 2.58
C TYR A 117 16.71 -6.40 1.57
N LYS A 118 16.18 -5.26 2.00
CA LYS A 118 15.47 -4.30 1.14
C LYS A 118 15.80 -2.88 1.55
N LEU A 119 16.00 -2.03 0.55
CA LEU A 119 16.06 -0.59 0.65
C LEU A 119 15.08 -0.01 -0.39
N GLU A 120 14.08 0.71 0.06
CA GLU A 120 13.12 1.41 -0.80
C GLU A 120 13.13 2.91 -0.47
N PHE A 121 13.35 3.72 -1.48
CA PHE A 121 13.54 5.15 -1.37
C PHE A 121 12.61 5.92 -2.30
N ASP A 122 11.99 7.00 -1.79
CA ASP A 122 11.19 7.95 -2.55
C ASP A 122 11.90 9.31 -2.61
N PRO A 123 12.58 9.65 -3.73
CA PRO A 123 13.29 10.93 -3.86
C PRO A 123 12.36 12.14 -3.82
N ARG A 124 11.08 11.99 -4.17
CA ARG A 124 10.10 13.08 -4.13
C ARG A 124 9.88 13.62 -2.71
N ALA A 125 9.92 12.75 -1.71
CA ALA A 125 9.71 13.15 -0.32
C ALA A 125 10.76 14.16 0.16
N TYR A 126 11.97 14.12 -0.38
CA TYR A 126 13.01 15.13 -0.11
C TYR A 126 12.70 16.45 -0.81
N ALA A 127 12.25 16.40 -2.06
CA ALA A 127 11.90 17.61 -2.81
C ALA A 127 10.72 18.39 -2.18
N THR A 128 9.84 17.70 -1.45
CA THR A 128 8.70 18.29 -0.74
C THR A 128 8.97 18.60 0.73
N ASN A 129 10.23 18.48 1.18
CA ASN A 129 10.68 18.73 2.56
C ASN A 129 9.92 17.91 3.63
N THR A 130 9.44 16.73 3.28
CA THR A 130 8.69 15.87 4.22
C THR A 130 9.58 14.90 5.00
N ALA A 131 10.89 14.88 4.79
CA ALA A 131 11.91 14.05 5.46
C ALA A 131 11.63 12.51 5.49
N LYS A 132 10.61 12.03 4.78
CA LYS A 132 10.14 10.64 4.80
C LYS A 132 10.47 9.86 3.52
N GLY A 133 11.61 10.16 2.89
CA GLY A 133 12.04 9.50 1.65
C GLY A 133 12.40 8.03 1.82
N LEU A 134 12.86 7.61 3.00
CA LEU A 134 13.17 6.22 3.29
C LEU A 134 11.86 5.48 3.60
N ILE A 135 11.47 4.52 2.77
CA ILE A 135 10.18 3.84 2.88
C ILE A 135 10.31 2.51 3.61
N GLU A 136 11.02 1.55 3.01
CA GLU A 136 11.36 0.29 3.66
C GLU A 136 12.87 0.12 3.67
N THR A 137 13.42 -0.20 4.82
CA THR A 137 14.83 -0.52 4.99
C THR A 137 14.96 -1.55 6.08
N TYR A 138 15.14 -2.79 5.69
CA TYR A 138 15.20 -3.89 6.63
C TYR A 138 16.15 -5.00 6.17
N ILE A 139 16.54 -5.81 7.13
CA ILE A 139 17.11 -7.15 6.93
C ILE A 139 16.11 -8.19 7.45
N ASN A 140 16.03 -9.34 6.77
CA ASN A 140 15.22 -10.47 7.21
C ASN A 140 16.05 -11.74 7.14
N TYR A 141 16.13 -12.48 8.24
CA TYR A 141 16.78 -13.76 8.30
C TYR A 141 15.76 -14.88 8.41
N ARG A 142 15.84 -15.85 7.51
CA ARG A 142 15.01 -17.05 7.48
C ARG A 142 15.76 -18.20 8.10
N PHE A 143 15.35 -18.64 9.29
CA PHE A 143 15.85 -19.88 9.90
C PHE A 143 15.24 -21.10 9.21
N ILE A 144 13.94 -21.07 9.05
CA ILE A 144 13.08 -21.97 8.26
C ILE A 144 11.93 -21.15 7.70
N ASP A 145 11.13 -21.69 6.79
CA ASP A 145 10.00 -20.94 6.20
C ASP A 145 8.98 -20.50 7.26
N GLU A 146 8.80 -21.32 8.29
CA GLU A 146 7.89 -21.04 9.40
C GLU A 146 8.44 -20.03 10.41
N VAL A 147 9.76 -19.79 10.46
CA VAL A 147 10.40 -18.92 11.47
C VAL A 147 11.39 -17.98 10.80
N GLN A 148 11.02 -16.71 10.74
CA GLN A 148 11.84 -15.64 10.17
C GLN A 148 11.82 -14.43 11.08
N ILE A 149 12.93 -13.73 11.19
CA ILE A 149 13.06 -12.48 11.95
C ILE A 149 13.43 -11.35 10.98
N LYS A 150 12.62 -10.29 11.00
CA LYS A 150 12.82 -9.07 10.21
C LYS A 150 13.08 -7.89 11.15
N VAL A 151 14.12 -7.10 10.86
CA VAL A 151 14.51 -5.93 11.67
C VAL A 151 14.75 -4.73 10.74
N GLY A 152 14.26 -3.57 11.14
CA GLY A 152 14.41 -2.32 10.40
C GLY A 152 13.10 -1.57 10.25
N GLN A 153 13.04 -0.66 9.27
CA GLN A 153 11.81 0.04 8.92
C GLN A 153 11.01 -0.76 7.88
N MET A 154 9.77 -1.07 8.21
CA MET A 154 8.91 -1.90 7.38
C MET A 154 7.43 -1.52 7.55
N LYS A 155 6.56 -1.99 6.66
CA LYS A 155 5.12 -1.94 6.90
C LYS A 155 4.78 -2.75 8.14
N THR A 156 3.97 -2.15 9.03
CA THR A 156 3.39 -2.88 10.15
C THR A 156 2.31 -3.84 9.63
N PRO A 157 2.30 -5.11 10.05
CA PRO A 157 1.41 -6.12 9.47
C PRO A 157 0.00 -6.05 10.06
N PHE A 158 -0.76 -4.99 9.75
CA PHE A 158 -2.10 -4.79 10.26
C PHE A 158 -3.16 -5.04 9.19
N SER A 159 -3.40 -4.12 8.28
CA SER A 159 -4.46 -4.21 7.28
C SER A 159 -3.98 -4.94 6.01
N ARG A 160 -4.84 -5.77 5.41
CA ARG A 160 -4.58 -6.39 4.10
C ARG A 160 -4.39 -5.33 3.02
N GLY A 161 -5.26 -4.31 2.98
CA GLY A 161 -5.17 -3.22 2.02
C GLY A 161 -3.88 -2.42 2.15
N GLU A 162 -3.33 -2.25 3.36
CA GLU A 162 -2.02 -1.61 3.54
C GLU A 162 -0.87 -2.53 3.10
N LEU A 163 -0.93 -3.82 3.40
CA LEU A 163 0.09 -4.79 2.98
C LEU A 163 0.15 -4.95 1.47
N THR A 164 -0.98 -4.80 0.77
CA THR A 164 -1.02 -4.74 -0.69
C THR A 164 -0.18 -3.57 -1.20
N SER A 165 0.70 -3.83 -2.15
CA SER A 165 1.54 -2.80 -2.75
C SER A 165 0.69 -1.74 -3.46
N ASP A 166 1.06 -0.46 -3.35
CA ASP A 166 0.44 0.63 -4.11
C ASP A 166 0.45 0.39 -5.63
N GLY A 167 1.39 -0.42 -6.12
CA GLY A 167 1.47 -0.81 -7.52
C GLY A 167 0.45 -1.88 -7.92
N ALA A 168 -0.16 -2.59 -6.96
CA ALA A 168 -1.05 -3.73 -7.17
C ALA A 168 -2.52 -3.46 -6.83
N LEU A 169 -2.90 -2.19 -6.68
CA LEU A 169 -4.26 -1.75 -6.41
C LEU A 169 -5.14 -1.77 -7.67
N GLN A 170 -6.44 -2.02 -7.50
CA GLN A 170 -7.50 -1.87 -8.52
C GLN A 170 -7.93 -0.42 -8.70
N PHE A 171 -7.96 0.34 -7.62
CA PHE A 171 -8.23 1.77 -7.60
C PHE A 171 -6.92 2.57 -7.60
N VAL A 172 -7.01 3.84 -7.90
CA VAL A 172 -5.85 4.75 -7.89
C VAL A 172 -5.26 4.89 -6.48
N ASP A 173 -6.11 4.87 -5.45
CA ASP A 173 -5.71 4.85 -4.04
C ASP A 173 -6.47 3.77 -3.24
N ARG A 174 -6.00 3.53 -2.01
CA ARG A 174 -6.66 2.65 -1.05
C ARG A 174 -8.02 3.22 -0.63
N SER A 175 -8.85 2.37 -0.04
CA SER A 175 -10.09 2.76 0.64
C SER A 175 -9.79 3.78 1.76
N ILE A 176 -10.70 4.75 1.96
CA ILE A 176 -10.64 5.70 3.08
C ILE A 176 -10.54 5.00 4.43
N VAL A 177 -11.13 3.81 4.58
CA VAL A 177 -11.08 3.00 5.81
C VAL A 177 -9.68 2.48 6.07
N VAL A 178 -9.01 1.92 5.04
CA VAL A 178 -7.60 1.47 5.18
C VAL A 178 -6.72 2.65 5.59
N ASP A 179 -6.88 3.80 4.93
CA ASP A 179 -6.10 5.00 5.23
C ASP A 179 -6.40 5.53 6.63
N ALA A 180 -7.63 5.40 7.12
CA ALA A 180 -8.01 5.85 8.46
C ALA A 180 -7.48 4.97 9.59
N PHE A 181 -7.29 3.67 9.37
CA PHE A 181 -6.94 2.72 10.46
C PHE A 181 -5.48 2.27 10.45
N LYS A 182 -4.78 2.35 9.33
CA LYS A 182 -3.43 1.78 9.20
C LYS A 182 -2.37 2.48 10.06
N PRO A 183 -1.49 1.74 10.73
CA PRO A 183 -0.30 2.31 11.38
C PRO A 183 0.81 2.70 10.40
N THR A 184 0.80 2.22 9.15
CA THR A 184 1.79 2.42 8.08
C THR A 184 3.15 1.76 8.32
N TYR A 185 4.24 2.49 8.01
CA TYR A 185 5.62 2.04 8.21
C TYR A 185 6.11 2.45 9.60
N ASP A 186 6.90 1.57 10.22
CA ASP A 186 7.56 1.88 11.49
C ASP A 186 8.88 1.12 11.61
N ILE A 187 9.73 1.55 12.54
CA ILE A 187 11.04 0.94 12.83
C ILE A 187 10.86 -0.05 13.97
N GLY A 188 11.27 -1.30 13.77
CA GLY A 188 11.12 -2.33 14.80
C GLY A 188 11.65 -3.69 14.39
N ALA A 189 11.17 -4.70 15.12
CA ALA A 189 11.47 -6.10 14.87
C ALA A 189 10.17 -6.90 14.74
N MET A 190 10.16 -7.87 13.85
CA MET A 190 9.00 -8.71 13.55
C MET A 190 9.42 -10.17 13.39
N LEU A 191 8.76 -11.05 14.14
CA LEU A 191 8.72 -12.48 13.88
C LEU A 191 7.62 -12.76 12.86
N ASN A 192 7.93 -13.52 11.82
CA ASN A 192 6.97 -13.89 10.79
C ASN A 192 7.25 -15.29 10.26
N GLY A 193 6.25 -15.93 9.68
CA GLY A 193 6.39 -17.24 9.11
C GLY A 193 5.33 -17.59 8.09
N ARG A 194 5.72 -18.54 7.20
CA ARG A 194 4.89 -19.15 6.18
C ARG A 194 4.72 -20.62 6.51
N ILE A 195 3.50 -21.03 6.86
CA ILE A 195 3.21 -22.39 7.35
C ILE A 195 2.60 -23.20 6.21
N ALA A 196 3.00 -24.46 6.11
CA ALA A 196 2.45 -25.46 5.18
C ALA A 196 2.33 -24.90 3.73
N ASN A 197 3.45 -24.40 3.18
CA ASN A 197 3.54 -23.87 1.81
C ASN A 197 2.53 -22.77 1.48
N GLY A 198 2.17 -21.91 2.47
CA GLY A 198 1.28 -20.78 2.26
C GLY A 198 -0.17 -21.02 2.65
N LEU A 199 -0.48 -22.16 3.29
CA LEU A 199 -1.78 -22.40 3.91
C LEU A 199 -2.06 -21.34 4.98
N ALA A 200 -1.05 -20.96 5.77
CA ALA A 200 -1.19 -19.91 6.75
C ALA A 200 0.07 -19.03 6.83
N TYR A 201 -0.13 -17.80 7.30
CA TYR A 201 0.92 -16.83 7.62
C TYR A 201 0.65 -16.22 8.99
N TYR A 202 1.71 -15.91 9.71
CA TYR A 202 1.61 -15.14 10.94
C TYR A 202 2.69 -14.06 11.00
N TYR A 203 2.38 -13.01 11.71
CA TYR A 203 3.23 -11.85 11.94
C TYR A 203 3.02 -11.37 13.38
N ALA A 204 4.11 -11.12 14.09
CA ALA A 204 4.10 -10.53 15.42
C ALA A 204 5.28 -9.57 15.53
N GLY A 205 5.04 -8.31 15.76
CA GLY A 205 6.08 -7.28 15.75
C GLY A 205 5.98 -6.28 16.87
N VAL A 206 7.14 -5.74 17.23
CA VAL A 206 7.32 -4.64 18.19
C VAL A 206 8.02 -3.50 17.45
N TYR A 207 7.46 -2.31 17.54
CA TYR A 207 7.91 -1.13 16.79
C TYR A 207 7.97 0.10 17.70
N GLY A 208 8.67 1.13 17.27
CA GLY A 208 8.80 2.39 18.00
C GLY A 208 7.49 3.13 18.25
N GLY A 209 6.49 2.94 17.39
CA GLY A 209 5.16 3.55 17.53
C GLY A 209 5.07 5.01 17.09
N ALA A 210 6.16 5.57 16.55
CA ALA A 210 6.21 6.95 16.07
C ALA A 210 6.09 7.08 14.55
N GLY A 211 6.04 5.94 13.85
CA GLY A 211 5.89 5.88 12.41
C GLY A 211 7.20 6.03 11.63
N GLN A 212 7.06 6.21 10.33
CA GLN A 212 8.14 6.21 9.36
C GLN A 212 9.24 7.23 9.66
N THR A 213 10.50 6.77 9.69
CA THR A 213 11.71 7.59 9.85
C THR A 213 11.67 8.49 11.10
N THR A 214 10.96 8.05 12.13
CA THR A 214 10.80 8.81 13.36
C THR A 214 11.22 7.96 14.55
N THR A 215 11.93 8.56 15.49
CA THR A 215 12.28 7.95 16.76
C THR A 215 11.39 8.52 17.85
N ARG A 216 11.05 7.68 18.81
CA ARG A 216 10.27 8.03 19.97
C ARG A 216 11.13 7.87 21.21
N ASN A 217 11.20 8.89 22.02
CA ASN A 217 11.94 8.85 23.28
C ASN A 217 10.95 8.51 24.43
N SER A 218 10.36 7.33 24.39
CA SER A 218 9.48 6.82 25.43
C SER A 218 9.60 5.32 25.54
N ASN A 219 9.14 4.75 26.63
CA ASN A 219 9.07 3.30 26.85
C ASN A 219 7.81 2.65 26.21
N ASP A 220 7.01 3.46 25.54
CA ASP A 220 5.76 3.00 24.92
C ASP A 220 6.05 2.50 23.50
N ASN A 221 5.79 1.24 23.22
CA ASN A 221 6.01 0.61 21.92
C ASN A 221 4.67 0.29 21.23
N LEU A 222 4.69 0.25 19.91
CA LEU A 222 3.62 -0.30 19.10
C LEU A 222 3.80 -1.83 18.98
N PHE A 223 2.77 -2.58 19.36
CA PHE A 223 2.69 -4.02 19.15
C PHE A 223 1.68 -4.32 18.04
N VAL A 224 2.05 -5.14 17.08
CA VAL A 224 1.18 -5.53 15.96
C VAL A 224 1.24 -7.04 15.79
N ALA A 225 0.06 -7.64 15.63
CA ALA A 225 -0.07 -9.06 15.30
C ALA A 225 -1.08 -9.26 14.16
N ARG A 226 -0.81 -10.23 13.29
CA ARG A 226 -1.69 -10.63 12.20
C ARG A 226 -1.55 -12.13 11.95
N VAL A 227 -2.66 -12.77 11.66
CA VAL A 227 -2.72 -14.14 11.13
C VAL A 227 -3.54 -14.15 9.84
N MET A 228 -3.21 -15.04 8.93
CA MET A 228 -3.91 -15.20 7.66
C MET A 228 -3.93 -16.67 7.27
N VAL A 229 -5.06 -17.16 6.78
CA VAL A 229 -5.24 -18.53 6.29
C VAL A 229 -5.74 -18.53 4.85
N ASN A 230 -5.14 -19.36 4.01
CA ASN A 230 -5.44 -19.52 2.59
C ASN A 230 -5.88 -20.97 2.31
N PRO A 231 -7.12 -21.37 2.66
CA PRO A 231 -7.52 -22.78 2.66
C PRO A 231 -7.57 -23.43 1.28
N LEU A 232 -7.65 -22.65 0.20
CA LEU A 232 -7.74 -23.13 -1.19
C LEU A 232 -6.46 -22.90 -2.00
N GLY A 233 -5.37 -22.46 -1.34
CA GLY A 233 -4.08 -22.15 -1.93
C GLY A 233 -3.65 -20.72 -1.68
N ASP A 234 -2.36 -20.47 -1.86
CA ASP A 234 -1.75 -19.18 -1.56
C ASP A 234 -2.34 -18.06 -2.42
N LEU A 235 -2.87 -17.01 -1.79
CA LEU A 235 -3.47 -15.87 -2.45
C LEU A 235 -2.57 -14.64 -2.27
N PRO A 236 -1.96 -14.14 -3.37
CA PRO A 236 -1.02 -13.03 -3.29
C PRO A 236 -1.69 -11.72 -2.88
N TYR A 237 -0.91 -10.82 -2.28
CA TYR A 237 -1.30 -9.43 -1.97
C TYR A 237 -1.36 -8.58 -3.26
N SER A 238 -2.34 -8.89 -4.12
CA SER A 238 -2.78 -8.04 -5.24
C SER A 238 -4.30 -8.02 -5.26
N GLU A 239 -4.90 -6.93 -5.70
CA GLU A 239 -6.36 -6.82 -5.65
C GLU A 239 -7.01 -7.47 -6.88
N ALA A 240 -6.53 -7.19 -8.08
CA ALA A 240 -7.05 -7.76 -9.33
C ALA A 240 -6.72 -9.25 -9.51
N ASP A 241 -7.61 -10.02 -10.17
CA ASP A 241 -7.32 -11.36 -10.67
C ASP A 241 -6.89 -11.33 -12.15
N LEU A 242 -5.68 -10.76 -12.38
CA LEU A 242 -5.11 -10.66 -13.74
C LEU A 242 -4.62 -12.00 -14.30
N ASP A 243 -4.40 -13.00 -13.45
CA ASP A 243 -3.95 -14.32 -13.89
C ASP A 243 -5.11 -15.23 -14.30
N THR A 244 -6.36 -14.76 -14.16
CA THR A 244 -7.57 -15.51 -14.46
C THR A 244 -7.53 -16.87 -13.75
N THR A 245 -7.41 -16.82 -12.44
CA THR A 245 -7.18 -17.96 -11.55
C THR A 245 -8.19 -19.08 -11.81
N ALA A 246 -7.74 -20.23 -12.28
CA ALA A 246 -8.61 -21.33 -12.74
C ALA A 246 -9.39 -22.01 -11.58
N LYS A 247 -8.82 -21.98 -10.37
CA LYS A 247 -9.45 -22.50 -9.14
C LYS A 247 -9.76 -21.36 -8.20
N PRO A 248 -10.86 -21.41 -7.45
CA PRO A 248 -11.13 -20.36 -6.46
C PRO A 248 -10.02 -20.32 -5.42
N LEU A 249 -9.57 -19.09 -5.08
CA LEU A 249 -8.65 -18.83 -3.99
C LEU A 249 -9.37 -17.96 -2.96
N VAL A 250 -9.16 -18.29 -1.69
CA VAL A 250 -9.73 -17.58 -0.53
C VAL A 250 -8.61 -17.28 0.45
N SER A 251 -8.64 -16.07 1.01
CA SER A 251 -7.77 -15.67 2.12
C SER A 251 -8.62 -15.04 3.21
N ILE A 252 -8.45 -15.48 4.45
CA ILE A 252 -9.12 -14.94 5.65
C ILE A 252 -8.03 -14.48 6.60
N GLY A 253 -8.12 -13.23 7.07
CA GLY A 253 -7.14 -12.65 7.97
C GLY A 253 -7.78 -12.05 9.22
N ALA A 254 -7.02 -12.01 10.31
CA ALA A 254 -7.32 -11.26 11.52
C ALA A 254 -6.09 -10.48 11.96
N ASN A 255 -6.30 -9.30 12.52
CA ASN A 255 -5.23 -8.39 12.90
C ASN A 255 -5.54 -7.65 14.21
N TYR A 256 -4.47 -7.20 14.86
CA TYR A 256 -4.52 -6.43 16.09
C TYR A 256 -3.31 -5.50 16.16
N PHE A 257 -3.49 -4.29 16.70
CA PHE A 257 -2.38 -3.50 17.21
C PHE A 257 -2.73 -2.81 18.53
N TYR A 258 -1.69 -2.58 19.32
CA TYR A 258 -1.71 -1.77 20.54
C TYR A 258 -0.63 -0.71 20.47
N ASN A 259 -0.96 0.54 20.77
CA ASN A 259 0.01 1.64 20.90
C ASN A 259 -0.40 2.57 22.05
N VAL A 260 0.55 3.30 22.59
CA VAL A 260 0.27 4.40 23.50
C VAL A 260 0.66 5.71 22.80
N VAL A 261 -0.24 6.67 22.79
CA VAL A 261 -0.07 7.96 22.12
C VAL A 261 -0.13 9.06 23.18
N ASN A 262 0.85 9.96 23.21
CA ASN A 262 0.81 11.09 24.10
C ASN A 262 0.04 12.25 23.47
N LYS A 263 -0.76 12.93 24.28
CA LYS A 263 -1.48 14.14 23.91
C LYS A 263 -0.83 15.35 24.59
N THR A 264 -0.44 16.34 23.79
CA THR A 264 -0.08 17.67 24.28
C THR A 264 -1.29 18.61 24.24
N ALA A 265 -1.15 19.83 24.74
CA ALA A 265 -2.25 20.80 24.78
C ALA A 265 -2.91 21.10 23.41
N ALA A 266 -2.15 20.98 22.33
CA ALA A 266 -2.57 21.38 20.99
C ALA A 266 -2.66 20.22 19.99
N ALA A 267 -2.03 19.07 20.27
CA ALA A 267 -1.92 18.00 19.29
C ALA A 267 -1.67 16.65 19.98
N LEU A 268 -1.92 15.60 19.27
CA LEU A 268 -1.34 14.29 19.57
C LEU A 268 0.17 14.39 19.33
N ASP A 269 0.99 13.90 20.25
CA ASP A 269 2.45 13.82 20.12
C ASP A 269 2.78 12.83 19.02
N VAL A 270 2.78 13.30 17.77
CA VAL A 270 2.94 12.31 16.76
C VAL A 270 3.18 12.88 15.37
N THR A 271 4.32 12.70 14.91
CA THR A 271 4.62 12.52 13.50
C THR A 271 4.12 11.16 13.04
N ILE A 272 2.91 10.89 13.08
CA ILE A 272 2.16 9.75 13.49
C ILE A 272 1.78 8.80 12.39
N PRO A 273 1.49 7.57 12.77
CA PRO A 273 0.69 6.63 11.98
C PRO A 273 -0.59 7.29 11.47
N ASN A 274 -1.05 6.89 10.29
CA ASN A 274 -2.21 7.51 9.65
C ASN A 274 -3.47 7.50 10.52
N TYR A 275 -3.65 6.48 11.40
CA TYR A 275 -4.82 6.39 12.26
C TYR A 275 -5.03 7.59 13.19
N ALA A 276 -3.99 8.37 13.44
CA ALA A 276 -4.06 9.56 14.28
C ALA A 276 -3.87 10.88 13.51
N ALA A 277 -3.72 10.83 12.20
CA ALA A 277 -3.59 12.01 11.36
C ALA A 277 -4.89 12.85 11.36
N ALA A 278 -4.76 14.17 11.41
CA ALA A 278 -5.90 15.06 11.27
C ALA A 278 -6.50 14.99 9.86
N ALA A 279 -7.79 15.24 9.74
CA ALA A 279 -8.45 15.39 8.44
C ALA A 279 -7.97 16.66 7.74
N SER A 280 -7.84 16.60 6.42
CA SER A 280 -7.47 17.75 5.58
C SER A 280 -8.67 18.24 4.80
N ALA A 281 -8.92 19.55 4.83
CA ALA A 281 -9.99 20.17 4.07
C ALA A 281 -9.82 20.08 2.55
N THR A 282 -8.59 19.87 2.08
CA THR A 282 -8.24 19.76 0.64
C THR A 282 -8.06 18.32 0.16
N SER A 283 -8.31 17.35 1.03
CA SER A 283 -8.21 15.91 0.72
C SER A 283 -9.44 15.19 1.23
N PRO A 284 -10.50 15.08 0.41
CA PRO A 284 -11.74 14.42 0.79
C PRO A 284 -11.53 13.04 1.38
N GLY A 285 -12.25 12.71 2.45
CA GLY A 285 -12.16 11.43 3.14
C GLY A 285 -10.85 11.16 3.89
N SER A 286 -9.91 12.13 3.92
CA SER A 286 -8.62 11.97 4.60
C SER A 286 -8.73 12.05 6.14
N GLY A 287 -7.65 11.64 6.81
CA GLY A 287 -7.53 11.66 8.26
C GLY A 287 -7.80 10.31 8.91
N GLY A 288 -7.06 10.05 9.98
CA GLY A 288 -7.19 8.85 10.78
C GLY A 288 -8.40 8.91 11.71
N TRP A 289 -8.91 7.75 12.09
CA TRP A 289 -10.07 7.68 12.99
C TRP A 289 -9.82 8.40 14.34
N LEU A 290 -8.63 8.24 14.92
CA LEU A 290 -8.28 8.92 16.18
C LEU A 290 -8.16 10.43 15.97
N GLY A 291 -7.51 10.87 14.89
CA GLY A 291 -7.37 12.30 14.56
C GLY A 291 -8.70 12.99 14.29
N ARG A 292 -9.65 12.30 13.68
CA ARG A 292 -11.01 12.79 13.45
C ARG A 292 -11.84 12.85 14.72
N GLY A 293 -11.80 11.81 15.56
CA GLY A 293 -12.51 11.73 16.82
C GLY A 293 -11.94 12.64 17.90
N PHE A 294 -10.63 12.83 17.91
CA PHE A 294 -9.92 13.67 18.86
C PHE A 294 -10.42 15.12 18.92
N ASN A 295 -10.78 15.71 17.80
CA ASN A 295 -11.26 17.08 17.70
C ASN A 295 -12.67 17.30 18.29
N LYS A 296 -13.36 16.23 18.68
CA LYS A 296 -14.72 16.32 19.27
C LYS A 296 -14.71 16.53 20.79
N GLY A 297 -13.52 16.56 21.41
CA GLY A 297 -13.38 16.78 22.87
C GLY A 297 -13.43 15.50 23.70
N GLY A 298 -13.51 15.65 24.99
CA GLY A 298 -13.59 14.53 25.97
C GLY A 298 -12.25 14.10 26.56
N PHE A 299 -11.16 14.17 25.83
CA PHE A 299 -9.82 13.88 26.33
C PHE A 299 -9.29 15.00 27.24
N ALA A 300 -8.43 14.64 28.20
CA ALA A 300 -7.81 15.63 29.08
C ALA A 300 -7.07 16.73 28.31
N ALA A 301 -7.10 17.95 28.83
CA ALA A 301 -6.62 19.14 28.09
C ALA A 301 -5.12 19.12 27.81
N THR A 302 -4.31 18.55 28.71
CA THR A 302 -2.84 18.54 28.60
C THR A 302 -2.24 17.25 29.12
N ASN A 303 -1.13 16.82 28.55
CA ASN A 303 -0.29 15.71 29.03
C ASN A 303 -1.04 14.40 29.28
N ASP A 304 -1.97 14.05 28.40
CA ASP A 304 -2.70 12.80 28.48
C ASP A 304 -1.95 11.68 27.76
N LYS A 305 -2.08 10.46 28.25
CA LYS A 305 -1.68 9.24 27.55
C LYS A 305 -2.92 8.52 27.07
N LEU A 306 -2.98 8.23 25.78
CA LEU A 306 -4.06 7.49 25.17
C LEU A 306 -3.60 6.06 24.88
N GLU A 307 -4.24 5.08 25.51
CA GLU A 307 -4.08 3.68 25.10
C GLU A 307 -4.94 3.43 23.87
N VAL A 308 -4.29 3.06 22.77
CA VAL A 308 -4.92 2.84 21.48
C VAL A 308 -4.87 1.37 21.14
N ASN A 309 -6.04 0.78 20.93
CA ASN A 309 -6.21 -0.59 20.46
C ASN A 309 -6.94 -0.55 19.11
N SER A 310 -6.53 -1.40 18.20
CA SER A 310 -7.29 -1.62 16.96
C SER A 310 -7.23 -3.08 16.56
N TYR A 311 -8.32 -3.59 16.04
CA TYR A 311 -8.44 -4.97 15.60
C TYR A 311 -9.41 -5.08 14.44
N GLY A 312 -9.28 -6.14 13.68
CA GLY A 312 -10.15 -6.36 12.53
C GLY A 312 -9.96 -7.70 11.87
N GLY A 313 -10.76 -7.90 10.84
CA GLY A 313 -10.71 -9.06 10.00
C GLY A 313 -10.82 -8.69 8.53
N ASP A 314 -10.27 -9.54 7.68
CA ASP A 314 -10.31 -9.37 6.23
C ASP A 314 -10.63 -10.67 5.51
N LEU A 315 -11.24 -10.51 4.34
CA LEU A 315 -11.54 -11.57 3.39
C LEU A 315 -11.09 -11.13 2.01
N ALA A 316 -10.45 -12.04 1.27
CA ALA A 316 -10.18 -11.85 -0.15
C ALA A 316 -10.50 -13.14 -0.93
N PHE A 317 -10.96 -12.96 -2.15
CA PHE A 317 -11.35 -14.03 -3.05
C PHE A 317 -10.92 -13.71 -4.48
N LYS A 318 -10.48 -14.74 -5.22
CA LYS A 318 -10.18 -14.64 -6.66
C LYS A 318 -10.62 -15.91 -7.39
N TRP A 319 -11.26 -15.71 -8.54
CA TRP A 319 -11.63 -16.81 -9.42
C TRP A 319 -12.03 -16.30 -10.81
N MET A 320 -11.45 -16.89 -11.86
CA MET A 320 -11.80 -16.67 -13.27
C MET A 320 -11.92 -15.18 -13.68
N GLY A 321 -10.99 -14.35 -13.20
CA GLY A 321 -10.98 -12.93 -13.46
C GLY A 321 -11.85 -12.09 -12.52
N PHE A 322 -12.67 -12.71 -11.68
CA PHE A 322 -13.38 -12.03 -10.59
C PHE A 322 -12.48 -11.94 -9.36
N SER A 323 -12.50 -10.79 -8.72
CA SER A 323 -11.82 -10.54 -7.44
C SER A 323 -12.75 -9.82 -6.47
N PHE A 324 -12.62 -10.17 -5.20
CA PHE A 324 -13.30 -9.51 -4.09
C PHE A 324 -12.33 -9.33 -2.94
N GLN A 325 -12.44 -8.20 -2.25
CA GLN A 325 -11.73 -7.95 -1.00
C GLN A 325 -12.57 -7.07 -0.08
N GLY A 326 -12.53 -7.34 1.21
CA GLY A 326 -13.15 -6.50 2.23
C GLY A 326 -12.43 -6.62 3.56
N GLU A 327 -12.50 -5.56 4.35
CA GLU A 327 -11.99 -5.51 5.72
C GLU A 327 -13.01 -4.81 6.61
N TYR A 328 -13.13 -5.29 7.85
CA TYR A 328 -13.85 -4.62 8.94
C TYR A 328 -12.86 -4.33 10.05
N LEU A 329 -12.75 -3.06 10.45
CA LEU A 329 -11.76 -2.56 11.39
C LEU A 329 -12.45 -1.81 12.54
N LEU A 330 -11.95 -2.02 13.75
CA LEU A 330 -12.41 -1.39 14.97
C LEU A 330 -11.24 -0.69 15.65
N GLY A 331 -11.47 0.49 16.21
CA GLY A 331 -10.49 1.26 16.95
C GLY A 331 -11.06 1.71 18.30
N GLN A 332 -10.19 1.75 19.30
CA GLN A 332 -10.52 2.22 20.64
C GLN A 332 -9.34 3.00 21.20
N ALA A 333 -9.61 4.19 21.75
CA ALA A 333 -8.61 4.99 22.44
C ALA A 333 -9.16 5.43 23.81
N GLU A 334 -8.41 5.14 24.87
CA GLU A 334 -8.78 5.44 26.23
C GLU A 334 -7.78 6.42 26.87
N SER A 335 -8.29 7.52 27.43
CA SER A 335 -7.50 8.46 28.22
C SER A 335 -7.10 7.86 29.55
N LYS A 336 -5.81 7.85 29.85
CA LYS A 336 -5.30 7.44 31.18
C LYS A 336 -5.53 8.47 32.27
N THR A 337 -5.84 9.72 31.89
CA THR A 337 -6.04 10.81 32.84
C THR A 337 -7.48 10.89 33.35
N ASN A 338 -8.47 10.75 32.46
CA ASN A 338 -9.86 10.93 32.81
C ASN A 338 -10.79 9.77 32.43
N GLY A 339 -10.25 8.68 31.83
CA GLY A 339 -11.01 7.50 31.43
C GLY A 339 -11.93 7.72 30.23
N HIS A 340 -11.84 8.86 29.53
CA HIS A 340 -12.62 9.08 28.30
C HIS A 340 -12.29 8.04 27.23
N LEU A 341 -13.31 7.47 26.63
CA LEU A 341 -13.21 6.39 25.68
C LEU A 341 -13.79 6.79 24.34
N LEU A 342 -12.93 6.84 23.31
CA LEU A 342 -13.30 6.98 21.92
C LEU A 342 -13.40 5.60 21.28
N ARG A 343 -14.47 5.34 20.51
CA ARG A 343 -14.66 4.09 19.77
C ARG A 343 -14.94 4.38 18.29
N ALA A 344 -14.13 3.82 17.43
CA ALA A 344 -14.28 3.94 15.97
C ALA A 344 -14.60 2.58 15.34
N GLN A 345 -15.22 2.63 14.17
CA GLN A 345 -15.41 1.47 13.30
C GLN A 345 -15.35 1.87 11.84
N GLY A 346 -14.98 0.92 10.99
CA GLY A 346 -15.03 1.13 9.56
C GLY A 346 -14.99 -0.19 8.81
N PHE A 347 -15.57 -0.21 7.63
CA PHE A 347 -15.44 -1.32 6.71
C PHE A 347 -15.37 -0.83 5.27
N TYR A 348 -14.73 -1.61 4.44
CA TYR A 348 -14.87 -1.48 3.01
C TYR A 348 -15.08 -2.83 2.35
N THR A 349 -15.72 -2.81 1.21
CA THR A 349 -15.81 -3.92 0.28
C THR A 349 -15.50 -3.43 -1.11
N GLN A 350 -14.72 -4.21 -1.86
CA GLN A 350 -14.48 -3.94 -3.28
C GLN A 350 -14.54 -5.23 -4.08
N ALA A 351 -15.03 -5.13 -5.31
CA ALA A 351 -15.08 -6.22 -6.26
C ALA A 351 -14.62 -5.72 -7.63
N GLY A 352 -13.94 -6.58 -8.37
CA GLY A 352 -13.50 -6.29 -9.73
C GLY A 352 -13.70 -7.49 -10.64
N TYR A 353 -13.83 -7.20 -11.93
CA TYR A 353 -13.91 -8.22 -12.95
C TYR A 353 -13.09 -7.85 -14.18
N THR A 354 -12.25 -8.77 -14.62
CA THR A 354 -11.42 -8.62 -15.81
C THR A 354 -12.25 -8.91 -17.07
N ILE A 355 -12.84 -7.88 -17.67
CA ILE A 355 -13.71 -7.98 -18.85
C ILE A 355 -12.95 -8.54 -20.06
N ILE A 356 -11.72 -8.03 -20.26
CA ILE A 356 -10.78 -8.60 -21.23
C ILE A 356 -9.65 -9.24 -20.43
N PRO A 357 -9.53 -10.56 -20.44
CA PRO A 357 -8.54 -11.29 -19.65
C PRO A 357 -7.15 -10.65 -19.72
N LYS A 358 -6.57 -10.39 -18.56
CA LYS A 358 -5.23 -9.78 -18.38
C LYS A 358 -5.08 -8.33 -18.88
N LYS A 359 -6.15 -7.69 -19.42
CA LYS A 359 -6.03 -6.38 -20.08
C LYS A 359 -6.98 -5.32 -19.54
N LEU A 360 -8.27 -5.60 -19.40
CA LEU A 360 -9.26 -4.59 -19.04
C LEU A 360 -10.05 -5.06 -17.83
N GLU A 361 -10.06 -4.28 -16.79
CA GLU A 361 -10.80 -4.52 -15.55
C GLU A 361 -11.72 -3.35 -15.25
N VAL A 362 -12.88 -3.66 -14.68
CA VAL A 362 -13.74 -2.72 -13.99
C VAL A 362 -13.85 -3.14 -12.53
N ALA A 363 -13.94 -2.16 -11.63
CA ALA A 363 -14.08 -2.42 -10.20
C ALA A 363 -15.04 -1.42 -9.56
N MET A 364 -15.65 -1.84 -8.45
CA MET A 364 -16.48 -1.00 -7.59
C MET A 364 -16.04 -1.16 -6.14
N ARG A 365 -16.18 -0.09 -5.34
CA ARG A 365 -15.87 -0.05 -3.92
C ARG A 365 -16.91 0.75 -3.16
N TYR A 366 -17.25 0.24 -1.98
CA TYR A 366 -17.99 0.99 -0.97
C TYR A 366 -17.18 0.97 0.33
N SER A 367 -17.07 2.14 0.98
CA SER A 367 -16.36 2.31 2.25
C SER A 367 -17.24 3.08 3.22
N TYR A 368 -17.20 2.69 4.50
CA TYR A 368 -17.91 3.30 5.61
C TYR A 368 -16.94 3.50 6.77
N LEU A 369 -16.82 4.72 7.26
CA LEU A 369 -15.99 5.09 8.39
C LEU A 369 -16.83 5.88 9.40
N ASP A 370 -16.87 5.39 10.62
CA ASP A 370 -17.42 6.05 11.79
C ASP A 370 -16.28 6.29 12.79
N PRO A 371 -15.70 7.49 12.82
CA PRO A 371 -14.53 7.78 13.64
C PRO A 371 -14.85 7.92 15.13
N ASP A 372 -16.12 8.07 15.50
CA ASP A 372 -16.57 8.11 16.89
C ASP A 372 -18.03 7.68 16.98
N ARG A 373 -18.26 6.45 17.43
CA ARG A 373 -19.60 5.82 17.52
C ARG A 373 -20.54 6.49 18.51
N ASP A 374 -20.01 7.30 19.41
CA ASP A 374 -20.77 7.99 20.46
C ASP A 374 -21.21 9.41 19.98
N VAL A 375 -20.74 9.84 18.81
CA VAL A 375 -21.04 11.13 18.19
C VAL A 375 -21.92 10.94 16.95
N LYS A 376 -22.98 11.73 16.80
CA LYS A 376 -23.83 11.74 15.62
C LYS A 376 -23.26 12.67 14.54
N ASN A 377 -23.61 12.41 13.28
CA ASN A 377 -23.24 13.23 12.14
C ASN A 377 -21.72 13.39 11.95
N ASN A 378 -21.00 12.27 12.02
CA ASN A 378 -19.56 12.22 11.83
C ASN A 378 -19.11 11.14 10.82
N LEU A 379 -20.06 10.51 10.16
CA LEU A 379 -19.80 9.43 9.21
C LEU A 379 -19.08 9.96 7.96
N VAL A 380 -18.17 9.13 7.44
CA VAL A 380 -17.56 9.32 6.14
C VAL A 380 -17.82 8.09 5.30
N THR A 381 -18.42 8.26 4.14
CA THR A 381 -18.66 7.17 3.19
C THR A 381 -17.97 7.46 1.86
N GLU A 382 -17.58 6.41 1.16
CA GLU A 382 -17.03 6.48 -0.19
C GLU A 382 -17.75 5.46 -1.06
N THR A 383 -18.25 5.90 -2.21
CA THR A 383 -18.70 5.03 -3.30
C THR A 383 -17.81 5.30 -4.50
N ALA A 384 -17.14 4.27 -5.01
CA ALA A 384 -16.19 4.45 -6.10
C ALA A 384 -16.32 3.40 -7.20
N GLY A 385 -16.08 3.85 -8.44
CA GLY A 385 -15.96 3.02 -9.62
C GLY A 385 -14.59 3.22 -10.28
N ALA A 386 -13.99 2.16 -10.78
CA ALA A 386 -12.69 2.21 -11.46
C ALA A 386 -12.69 1.42 -12.75
N ILE A 387 -11.86 1.87 -13.69
CA ILE A 387 -11.51 1.16 -14.92
C ILE A 387 -9.99 1.16 -15.07
N SER A 388 -9.42 -0.01 -15.34
CA SER A 388 -7.97 -0.18 -15.47
C SER A 388 -7.63 -0.93 -16.73
N TYR A 389 -6.69 -0.36 -17.52
CA TYR A 389 -6.12 -1.05 -18.68
C TYR A 389 -4.68 -1.46 -18.38
N TYR A 390 -4.41 -2.75 -18.47
CA TYR A 390 -3.13 -3.38 -18.18
C TYR A 390 -2.39 -3.71 -19.48
N PHE A 391 -1.37 -2.94 -19.83
CA PHE A 391 -0.48 -3.24 -20.97
C PHE A 391 0.42 -4.43 -20.64
N SER A 392 0.92 -4.50 -19.40
CA SER A 392 1.74 -5.58 -18.87
C SER A 392 1.42 -5.81 -17.39
N LYS A 393 0.28 -6.45 -17.09
CA LYS A 393 -0.22 -6.63 -15.72
C LYS A 393 -0.09 -5.29 -14.92
N HIS A 394 0.35 -5.36 -13.69
CA HIS A 394 0.60 -4.16 -12.88
C HIS A 394 1.88 -3.40 -13.26
N ASN A 395 2.76 -3.95 -14.10
CA ASN A 395 4.03 -3.31 -14.44
C ASN A 395 3.85 -2.08 -15.33
N LEU A 396 2.90 -2.14 -16.25
CA LEU A 396 2.53 -1.00 -17.08
C LEU A 396 1.01 -0.94 -17.19
N LYS A 397 0.40 0.08 -16.60
CA LYS A 397 -1.06 0.24 -16.58
C LYS A 397 -1.49 1.69 -16.61
N LEU A 398 -2.69 1.91 -17.13
CA LEU A 398 -3.45 3.15 -17.04
C LEU A 398 -4.72 2.86 -16.24
N GLN A 399 -4.98 3.66 -15.22
CA GLN A 399 -6.15 3.54 -14.35
C GLN A 399 -6.92 4.84 -14.31
N GLY A 400 -8.25 4.75 -14.27
CA GLY A 400 -9.13 5.85 -13.95
C GLY A 400 -10.12 5.43 -12.88
N ASP A 401 -10.41 6.32 -11.93
CA ASP A 401 -11.49 6.13 -10.98
C ASP A 401 -12.30 7.41 -10.73
N ILE A 402 -13.51 7.17 -10.27
CA ILE A 402 -14.42 8.22 -9.79
C ILE A 402 -14.83 7.80 -8.39
N SER A 403 -14.68 8.71 -7.42
CA SER A 403 -15.09 8.49 -6.03
C SER A 403 -16.03 9.62 -5.60
N ASP A 404 -17.17 9.23 -5.07
CA ASP A 404 -18.12 10.09 -4.36
C ASP A 404 -17.86 9.90 -2.86
N ILE A 405 -17.46 10.98 -2.18
CA ILE A 405 -17.11 10.97 -0.76
C ILE A 405 -18.04 11.91 -0.02
N HIS A 406 -18.86 11.32 0.85
CA HIS A 406 -19.76 12.04 1.74
C HIS A 406 -19.15 12.11 3.14
N ASP A 407 -18.88 13.34 3.65
CA ASP A 407 -18.28 13.58 4.96
C ASP A 407 -19.22 14.46 5.83
N GLN A 408 -19.79 13.87 6.86
CA GLN A 408 -20.72 14.53 7.76
C GLN A 408 -20.03 15.42 8.81
N ALA A 409 -18.74 15.22 9.07
CA ALA A 409 -18.03 15.86 10.18
C ALA A 409 -17.70 17.34 9.93
N ALA A 410 -17.78 17.81 8.70
CA ALA A 410 -17.32 19.15 8.30
C ALA A 410 -18.30 20.29 8.63
N GLY A 411 -19.34 20.06 9.46
CA GLY A 411 -20.32 21.09 9.87
C GLY A 411 -21.34 21.49 8.80
N ALA A 412 -21.11 21.10 7.58
CA ALA A 412 -22.04 21.04 6.47
C ALA A 412 -21.82 19.71 5.79
N PHE A 413 -22.89 18.97 5.48
CA PHE A 413 -22.78 17.74 4.69
C PHE A 413 -22.00 18.07 3.42
N LYS A 414 -20.87 17.40 3.25
CA LYS A 414 -19.95 17.69 2.16
C LYS A 414 -19.88 16.47 1.27
N ASP A 415 -20.39 16.61 0.04
CA ASP A 415 -20.29 15.62 -1.01
C ASP A 415 -19.18 16.06 -1.96
N ASP A 416 -18.06 15.36 -1.96
CA ASP A 416 -16.93 15.69 -2.82
C ASP A 416 -16.75 14.61 -3.88
N MET A 417 -16.70 15.03 -5.15
CA MET A 417 -16.44 14.14 -6.28
C MET A 417 -14.97 14.21 -6.69
N LEU A 418 -14.31 13.06 -6.69
CA LEU A 418 -12.93 12.92 -7.17
C LEU A 418 -12.90 12.17 -8.49
N TYR A 419 -12.24 12.75 -9.49
CA TYR A 419 -11.96 12.13 -10.79
C TYR A 419 -10.45 12.00 -10.93
N ARG A 420 -9.94 10.77 -11.03
CA ARG A 420 -8.50 10.53 -11.08
C ARG A 420 -8.12 9.70 -12.29
N VAL A 421 -6.99 10.05 -12.91
CA VAL A 421 -6.36 9.23 -13.95
C VAL A 421 -4.89 9.07 -13.57
N GLN A 422 -4.40 7.83 -13.59
CA GLN A 422 -3.03 7.50 -13.20
C GLN A 422 -2.36 6.57 -14.21
N ALA A 423 -1.19 6.95 -14.67
CA ALA A 423 -0.27 6.09 -15.42
C ALA A 423 0.79 5.53 -14.48
N GLN A 424 1.09 4.24 -14.62
CA GLN A 424 2.09 3.54 -13.81
C GLN A 424 3.07 2.77 -14.69
N ILE A 425 4.34 2.85 -14.34
CA ILE A 425 5.40 1.95 -14.83
C ILE A 425 6.18 1.37 -13.65
N ILE A 426 6.48 0.06 -13.71
CA ILE A 426 7.39 -0.67 -12.80
C ILE A 426 8.46 -1.32 -13.66
N PHE A 427 9.72 -1.09 -13.34
CA PHE A 427 10.88 -1.55 -14.11
C PHE A 427 11.95 -2.14 -13.21
#